data_5fd41f270e0f0fcc9d6376376dd0f769
#
_entry.id   5fd41f270e0f0fcc9d6376376dd0f769
#
_cell.length_a   1.000
_cell.length_b   1.000
_cell.length_c   1.000
_cell.angle_alpha   90.00
_cell.angle_beta   90.00
_cell.angle_gamma   90.00
#
_symmetry.space_group_name_H-M   'P 1'
#
loop_
_entity.id
_entity.type
_entity.pdbx_description
1 polymer ?
#
loop_
_entity_poly.entity_id
_entity_poly.type
_entity_poly.pdbx_seq_one_letter_code
_entity_poly.pdbx_strand_id
1 'polypeptide(L)'
;MNLAEHRADSRPDTRARIQAVALELFTEHGYDATSLREIAERLGVTKAALYYHFKSKEEIVDSFSADHFDKIKELVEWGQQQERTPQFRREFLLRYSEQLYRGQHHQIMKFFHQNQPAIKHTQNGARMKEVFIQVINLLADPVASTPTERLRAGLAVMSLHASWLLLENEQITDDQRREASVEVALELIDRPA
;
A
#
# COMPACT_ATOMS: atom_id res chain seq x y z
N MET A 1 -25.09 34.86 24.20
CA MET A 1 -24.82 34.32 22.85
C MET A 1 -23.62 33.41 22.97
N ASN A 2 -23.87 32.11 23.00
CA ASN A 2 -22.97 31.05 23.44
C ASN A 2 -21.93 30.72 22.34
N LEU A 3 -20.64 31.02 22.60
CA LEU A 3 -19.49 30.62 21.79
C LEU A 3 -18.84 29.38 22.40
N ALA A 4 -19.58 28.28 22.47
CA ALA A 4 -19.08 27.01 22.94
C ALA A 4 -19.64 25.89 22.08
N GLU A 5 -19.21 25.81 20.84
CA GLU A 5 -19.39 24.61 20.02
C GLU A 5 -18.47 24.71 18.79
N HIS A 6 -17.49 23.89 18.74
CA HIS A 6 -16.73 23.22 17.70
C HIS A 6 -15.23 23.20 18.01
N ARG A 7 -14.88 22.58 19.13
CA ARG A 7 -13.59 21.85 19.15
C ARG A 7 -13.90 20.48 18.57
N ALA A 8 -13.83 20.36 17.27
CA ALA A 8 -13.68 19.07 16.63
C ALA A 8 -12.48 18.37 17.25
N ASP A 9 -12.76 17.26 17.94
CA ASP A 9 -11.81 16.43 18.68
C ASP A 9 -10.77 15.90 17.70
N SER A 10 -9.59 16.52 17.65
CA SER A 10 -8.44 16.13 16.84
C SER A 10 -7.68 14.94 17.46
N ARG A 11 -8.34 14.09 18.25
CA ARG A 11 -7.77 12.82 18.66
C ARG A 11 -7.85 11.88 17.47
N PRO A 12 -6.71 11.29 17.05
CA PRO A 12 -6.75 10.26 16.02
C PRO A 12 -7.75 9.20 16.46
N ASP A 13 -8.63 8.82 15.55
CA ASP A 13 -9.61 7.77 15.74
C ASP A 13 -8.94 6.57 16.45
N THR A 14 -9.56 6.06 17.50
CA THR A 14 -9.04 4.91 18.27
C THR A 14 -8.72 3.73 17.34
N ARG A 15 -9.49 3.55 16.27
CA ARG A 15 -9.25 2.56 15.23
C ARG A 15 -7.90 2.79 14.53
N ALA A 16 -7.59 4.02 14.12
CA ALA A 16 -6.32 4.37 13.49
C ALA A 16 -5.12 4.19 14.45
N ARG A 17 -5.31 4.48 15.74
CA ARG A 17 -4.27 4.23 16.76
C ARG A 17 -4.00 2.74 16.96
N ILE A 18 -5.04 1.91 16.96
CA ILE A 18 -4.90 0.44 17.03
C ILE A 18 -4.12 -0.07 15.81
N GLN A 19 -4.47 0.41 14.61
CA GLN A 19 -3.78 0.07 13.38
C GLN A 19 -2.28 0.40 13.45
N ALA A 20 -1.93 1.62 13.87
CA ALA A 20 -0.54 2.07 13.96
C ALA A 20 0.29 1.21 14.91
N VAL A 21 -0.20 0.97 16.13
CA VAL A 21 0.49 0.15 17.14
C VAL A 21 0.56 -1.31 16.73
N ALA A 22 -0.49 -1.84 16.11
CA ALA A 22 -0.47 -3.21 15.62
C ALA A 22 0.57 -3.40 14.52
N LEU A 23 0.66 -2.46 13.57
CA LEU A 23 1.66 -2.50 12.50
C LEU A 23 3.09 -2.42 13.04
N GLU A 24 3.33 -1.55 14.04
CA GLU A 24 4.61 -1.45 14.74
C GLU A 24 5.00 -2.79 15.37
N LEU A 25 4.13 -3.38 16.18
CA LEU A 25 4.37 -4.65 16.86
C LEU A 25 4.53 -5.83 15.89
N PHE A 26 3.73 -5.87 14.83
CA PHE A 26 3.88 -6.90 13.79
C PHE A 26 5.22 -6.81 13.07
N THR A 27 5.76 -5.60 12.90
CA THR A 27 7.06 -5.36 12.27
C THR A 27 8.22 -5.68 13.22
N GLU A 28 8.08 -5.35 14.52
CA GLU A 28 9.11 -5.56 15.54
C GLU A 28 9.21 -7.01 16.01
N HIS A 29 8.06 -7.61 16.33
CA HIS A 29 7.98 -8.93 16.99
C HIS A 29 7.57 -10.05 16.03
N GLY A 30 7.05 -9.70 14.84
CA GLY A 30 6.44 -10.63 13.89
C GLY A 30 4.93 -10.77 14.11
N TYR A 31 4.22 -11.08 13.02
CA TYR A 31 2.77 -11.22 13.04
C TYR A 31 2.27 -12.34 13.96
N ASP A 32 2.90 -13.52 13.88
CA ASP A 32 2.46 -14.69 14.64
C ASP A 32 2.69 -14.53 16.14
N ALA A 33 3.81 -13.91 16.53
CA ALA A 33 4.18 -13.70 17.93
C ALA A 33 3.37 -12.59 18.62
N THR A 34 2.79 -11.65 17.86
CA THR A 34 2.01 -10.54 18.42
C THR A 34 0.57 -10.95 18.71
N SER A 35 0.05 -10.58 19.88
CA SER A 35 -1.33 -10.84 20.31
C SER A 35 -2.16 -9.56 20.40
N LEU A 36 -3.50 -9.67 20.29
CA LEU A 36 -4.41 -8.56 20.52
C LEU A 36 -4.31 -8.00 21.95
N ARG A 37 -3.91 -8.83 22.92
CA ARG A 37 -3.68 -8.40 24.29
C ARG A 37 -2.47 -7.46 24.36
N GLU A 38 -1.38 -7.81 23.75
CA GLU A 38 -0.16 -7.00 23.68
C GLU A 38 -0.41 -5.65 23.00
N ILE A 39 -1.19 -5.64 21.91
CA ILE A 39 -1.60 -4.40 21.26
C ILE A 39 -2.41 -3.52 22.21
N ALA A 40 -3.38 -4.09 22.95
CA ALA A 40 -4.17 -3.36 23.93
C ALA A 40 -3.31 -2.79 25.09
N GLU A 41 -2.37 -3.58 25.59
CA GLU A 41 -1.43 -3.17 26.65
C GLU A 41 -0.52 -2.02 26.17
N ARG A 42 0.03 -2.09 24.95
CA ARG A 42 0.88 -1.03 24.36
C ARG A 42 0.09 0.27 24.16
N LEU A 43 -1.20 0.17 23.80
CA LEU A 43 -2.10 1.33 23.63
C LEU A 43 -2.60 1.92 24.95
N GLY A 44 -2.48 1.21 26.07
CA GLY A 44 -3.07 1.60 27.34
C GLY A 44 -4.60 1.52 27.36
N VAL A 45 -5.20 0.62 26.57
CA VAL A 45 -6.65 0.40 26.52
C VAL A 45 -7.02 -0.98 27.06
N THR A 46 -8.29 -1.15 27.45
CA THR A 46 -8.77 -2.46 27.86
C THR A 46 -8.88 -3.42 26.67
N LYS A 47 -8.71 -4.72 26.92
CA LYS A 47 -8.94 -5.75 25.89
C LYS A 47 -10.34 -5.63 25.28
N ALA A 48 -11.37 -5.33 26.09
CA ALA A 48 -12.74 -5.14 25.61
C ALA A 48 -12.85 -3.95 24.63
N ALA A 49 -12.19 -2.84 24.91
CA ALA A 49 -12.17 -1.68 24.03
C ALA A 49 -11.50 -2.01 22.69
N LEU A 50 -10.41 -2.78 22.67
CA LEU A 50 -9.78 -3.23 21.43
C LEU A 50 -10.71 -4.16 20.65
N TYR A 51 -11.33 -5.15 21.31
CA TYR A 51 -12.27 -6.09 20.69
C TYR A 51 -13.55 -5.43 20.15
N TYR A 52 -13.89 -4.25 20.63
CA TYR A 52 -14.97 -3.46 20.06
C TYR A 52 -14.65 -3.02 18.62
N HIS A 53 -13.37 -2.65 18.38
CA HIS A 53 -12.91 -2.17 17.06
C HIS A 53 -12.48 -3.29 16.13
N PHE A 54 -11.80 -4.33 16.65
CA PHE A 54 -11.24 -5.43 15.87
C PHE A 54 -11.40 -6.77 16.59
N LYS A 55 -11.98 -7.75 15.91
CA LYS A 55 -12.24 -9.08 16.49
C LYS A 55 -11.05 -10.03 16.38
N SER A 56 -10.15 -9.78 15.42
CA SER A 56 -8.97 -10.61 15.16
C SER A 56 -7.79 -9.78 14.62
N LYS A 57 -6.61 -10.38 14.58
CA LYS A 57 -5.42 -9.77 13.94
C LYS A 57 -5.62 -9.62 12.44
N GLU A 58 -6.28 -10.57 11.82
CA GLU A 58 -6.61 -10.57 10.41
C GLU A 58 -7.48 -9.36 10.05
N GLU A 59 -8.48 -9.02 10.89
CA GLU A 59 -9.31 -7.83 10.71
C GLU A 59 -8.51 -6.53 10.78
N ILE A 60 -7.47 -6.48 11.65
CA ILE A 60 -6.55 -5.34 11.69
C ILE A 60 -5.74 -5.26 10.39
N VAL A 61 -5.17 -6.38 9.94
CA VAL A 61 -4.41 -6.46 8.68
C VAL A 61 -5.29 -6.09 7.48
N ASP A 62 -6.51 -6.59 7.44
CA ASP A 62 -7.48 -6.23 6.38
C ASP A 62 -7.76 -4.72 6.36
N SER A 63 -7.80 -4.08 7.53
CA SER A 63 -8.02 -2.64 7.62
C SER A 63 -6.85 -1.81 7.11
N PHE A 64 -5.59 -2.27 7.26
CA PHE A 64 -4.43 -1.60 6.66
C PHE A 64 -4.52 -1.55 5.14
N SER A 65 -5.00 -2.64 4.57
CA SER A 65 -5.11 -2.80 3.14
C SER A 65 -6.25 -1.99 2.55
N ALA A 66 -7.36 -1.83 3.29
CA ALA A 66 -8.54 -1.14 2.79
C ALA A 66 -8.24 0.31 2.40
N ASP A 67 -7.64 1.08 3.31
CA ASP A 67 -7.29 2.48 3.07
C ASP A 67 -6.29 2.64 1.91
N HIS A 68 -5.40 1.66 1.75
CA HIS A 68 -4.46 1.65 0.64
C HIS A 68 -5.14 1.35 -0.69
N PHE A 69 -5.96 0.30 -0.73
CA PHE A 69 -6.68 -0.07 -1.94
C PHE A 69 -7.62 1.02 -2.41
N ASP A 70 -8.27 1.72 -1.48
CA ASP A 70 -9.15 2.83 -1.83
C ASP A 70 -8.38 3.97 -2.51
N LYS A 71 -7.19 4.33 -2.02
CA LYS A 71 -6.33 5.34 -2.67
C LYS A 71 -5.82 4.91 -4.05
N ILE A 72 -5.43 3.64 -4.20
CA ILE A 72 -5.02 3.13 -5.51
C ILE A 72 -6.22 3.07 -6.46
N LYS A 73 -7.39 2.71 -5.97
CA LYS A 73 -8.63 2.72 -6.75
C LYS A 73 -8.97 4.12 -7.25
N GLU A 74 -8.89 5.14 -6.40
CA GLU A 74 -9.07 6.55 -6.81
C GLU A 74 -8.07 6.95 -7.91
N LEU A 75 -6.80 6.53 -7.77
CA LEU A 75 -5.77 6.77 -8.80
C LEU A 75 -6.08 6.04 -10.11
N VAL A 76 -6.59 4.81 -10.06
CA VAL A 76 -7.03 4.04 -11.22
C VAL A 76 -8.23 4.72 -11.88
N GLU A 77 -9.23 5.15 -11.13
CA GLU A 77 -10.41 5.88 -11.63
C GLU A 77 -10.00 7.20 -12.31
N TRP A 78 -9.08 7.94 -11.70
CA TRP A 78 -8.49 9.12 -12.35
C TRP A 78 -7.79 8.76 -13.67
N GLY A 79 -6.98 7.69 -13.67
CA GLY A 79 -6.24 7.24 -14.85
C GLY A 79 -7.14 6.77 -16.00
N GLN A 80 -8.30 6.18 -15.69
CA GLN A 80 -9.28 5.77 -16.71
C GLN A 80 -9.90 6.94 -17.48
N GLN A 81 -9.88 8.14 -16.90
CA GLN A 81 -10.42 9.35 -17.51
C GLN A 81 -9.39 10.12 -18.34
N GLN A 82 -8.13 9.66 -18.34
CA GLN A 82 -7.04 10.32 -19.07
C GLN A 82 -6.83 9.72 -20.47
N GLU A 83 -6.32 10.53 -21.39
CA GLU A 83 -5.82 10.04 -22.68
C GLU A 83 -4.53 9.24 -22.47
N ARG A 84 -4.40 8.07 -23.07
CA ARG A 84 -3.28 7.14 -22.90
C ARG A 84 -2.02 7.56 -23.66
N THR A 85 -1.50 8.74 -23.34
CA THR A 85 -0.27 9.27 -23.92
C THR A 85 0.98 8.72 -23.19
N PRO A 86 2.18 8.81 -23.80
CA PRO A 86 3.42 8.51 -23.09
C PRO A 86 3.59 9.36 -21.82
N GLN A 87 3.19 10.64 -21.86
CA GLN A 87 3.21 11.54 -20.71
C GLN A 87 2.30 11.07 -19.59
N PHE A 88 1.07 10.63 -19.93
CA PHE A 88 0.16 10.05 -18.96
C PHE A 88 0.77 8.83 -18.27
N ARG A 89 1.39 7.90 -19.00
CA ARG A 89 2.01 6.69 -18.42
C ARG A 89 3.09 7.04 -17.41
N ARG A 90 3.94 8.03 -17.72
CA ARG A 90 4.97 8.53 -16.80
C ARG A 90 4.34 9.17 -15.55
N GLU A 91 3.35 10.06 -15.72
CA GLU A 91 2.66 10.72 -14.63
C GLU A 91 1.94 9.71 -13.72
N PHE A 92 1.27 8.73 -14.32
CA PHE A 92 0.58 7.67 -13.57
C PHE A 92 1.56 6.87 -12.71
N LEU A 93 2.70 6.43 -13.24
CA LEU A 93 3.74 5.72 -12.47
C LEU A 93 4.31 6.57 -11.34
N LEU A 94 4.54 7.85 -11.57
CA LEU A 94 5.02 8.76 -10.52
C LEU A 94 3.99 8.89 -9.39
N ARG A 95 2.72 9.13 -9.70
CA ARG A 95 1.64 9.19 -8.71
C ARG A 95 1.47 7.85 -7.98
N TYR A 96 1.56 6.74 -8.70
CA TYR A 96 1.48 5.41 -8.12
C TYR A 96 2.65 5.16 -7.14
N SER A 97 3.87 5.52 -7.53
CA SER A 97 5.04 5.42 -6.62
C SER A 97 4.87 6.27 -5.38
N GLU A 98 4.32 7.48 -5.49
CA GLU A 98 4.03 8.33 -4.34
C GLU A 98 3.07 7.66 -3.36
N GLN A 99 2.03 6.96 -3.85
CA GLN A 99 1.11 6.23 -2.97
C GLN A 99 1.79 5.06 -2.26
N LEU A 100 2.76 4.40 -2.91
CA LEU A 100 3.50 3.28 -2.32
C LEU A 100 4.50 3.71 -1.23
N TYR A 101 5.03 4.92 -1.31
CA TYR A 101 6.12 5.39 -0.42
C TYR A 101 5.70 6.48 0.58
N ARG A 102 4.43 6.93 0.57
CA ARG A 102 3.94 7.92 1.53
C ARG A 102 3.52 7.31 2.87
N GLY A 103 4.00 7.90 3.96
CA GLY A 103 3.52 7.67 5.33
C GLY A 103 3.67 6.22 5.83
N GLN A 104 2.66 5.72 6.52
CA GLN A 104 2.62 4.35 7.04
C GLN A 104 2.58 3.28 5.93
N HIS A 105 2.34 3.68 4.70
CA HIS A 105 2.21 2.76 3.58
C HIS A 105 3.48 1.95 3.34
N HIS A 106 4.63 2.54 3.47
CA HIS A 106 5.93 1.89 3.48
C HIS A 106 5.99 0.73 4.50
N GLN A 107 5.57 0.97 5.75
CA GLN A 107 5.57 -0.05 6.79
C GLN A 107 4.56 -1.17 6.48
N ILE A 108 3.41 -0.83 5.91
CA ILE A 108 2.40 -1.79 5.46
C ILE A 108 2.95 -2.68 4.34
N MET A 109 3.63 -2.11 3.36
CA MET A 109 4.23 -2.88 2.26
C MET A 109 5.37 -3.79 2.75
N LYS A 110 6.22 -3.29 3.66
CA LYS A 110 7.25 -4.09 4.31
C LYS A 110 6.63 -5.26 5.09
N PHE A 111 5.58 -5.00 5.87
CA PHE A 111 4.85 -6.02 6.60
C PHE A 111 4.26 -7.08 5.65
N PHE A 112 3.60 -6.67 4.56
CA PHE A 112 3.03 -7.58 3.58
C PHE A 112 4.09 -8.44 2.89
N HIS A 113 5.24 -7.85 2.61
CA HIS A 113 6.34 -8.57 2.00
C HIS A 113 6.90 -9.67 2.92
N GLN A 114 7.08 -9.34 4.19
CA GLN A 114 7.62 -10.27 5.19
C GLN A 114 6.60 -11.34 5.63
N ASN A 115 5.29 -11.10 5.47
CA ASN A 115 4.22 -11.96 5.97
C ASN A 115 3.31 -12.51 4.86
N GLN A 116 3.83 -12.73 3.66
CA GLN A 116 3.07 -13.25 2.51
C GLN A 116 2.20 -14.48 2.81
N PRO A 117 2.64 -15.49 3.62
CA PRO A 117 1.80 -16.62 3.94
C PRO A 117 0.52 -16.25 4.71
N ALA A 118 0.61 -15.29 5.64
CA ALA A 118 -0.53 -14.83 6.43
C ALA A 118 -1.57 -14.08 5.60
N ILE A 119 -1.15 -13.45 4.50
CA ILE A 119 -1.98 -12.61 3.62
C ILE A 119 -2.66 -13.42 2.52
N LYS A 120 -2.07 -14.55 2.11
CA LYS A 120 -2.54 -15.37 0.97
C LYS A 120 -3.99 -15.84 1.11
N HIS A 121 -4.50 -15.94 2.32
CA HIS A 121 -5.84 -16.42 2.64
C HIS A 121 -6.83 -15.31 3.01
N THR A 122 -6.39 -14.04 2.98
CA THR A 122 -7.27 -12.90 3.23
C THR A 122 -8.01 -12.49 1.95
N GLN A 123 -9.17 -11.86 2.11
CA GLN A 123 -9.93 -11.28 0.97
C GLN A 123 -9.07 -10.27 0.18
N ASN A 124 -8.08 -9.67 0.84
CA ASN A 124 -7.18 -8.68 0.27
C ASN A 124 -6.20 -9.25 -0.77
N GLY A 125 -5.82 -10.53 -0.69
CA GLY A 125 -4.93 -11.14 -1.69
C GLY A 125 -5.55 -11.18 -3.09
N ALA A 126 -6.84 -11.50 -3.21
CA ALA A 126 -7.56 -11.46 -4.48
C ALA A 126 -7.75 -10.03 -4.98
N ARG A 127 -8.12 -9.10 -4.10
CA ARG A 127 -8.31 -7.68 -4.39
C ARG A 127 -7.00 -7.01 -4.85
N MET A 128 -5.89 -7.36 -4.22
CA MET A 128 -4.55 -6.87 -4.61
C MET A 128 -4.20 -7.27 -6.05
N LYS A 129 -4.46 -8.53 -6.42
CA LYS A 129 -4.23 -9.00 -7.79
C LYS A 129 -5.08 -8.24 -8.82
N GLU A 130 -6.35 -8.00 -8.50
CA GLU A 130 -7.26 -7.25 -9.38
C GLU A 130 -6.76 -5.81 -9.59
N VAL A 131 -6.45 -5.10 -8.51
CA VAL A 131 -5.92 -3.73 -8.57
C VAL A 131 -4.60 -3.67 -9.36
N PHE A 132 -3.71 -4.64 -9.14
CA PHE A 132 -2.44 -4.73 -9.87
C PHE A 132 -2.67 -4.89 -11.40
N ILE A 133 -3.63 -5.74 -11.80
CA ILE A 133 -4.00 -5.89 -13.21
C ILE A 133 -4.59 -4.59 -13.77
N GLN A 134 -5.43 -3.88 -13.02
CA GLN A 134 -6.01 -2.61 -13.45
C GLN A 134 -4.92 -1.54 -13.68
N VAL A 135 -3.93 -1.45 -12.78
CA VAL A 135 -2.75 -0.57 -12.93
C VAL A 135 -1.98 -0.90 -14.21
N ILE A 136 -1.68 -2.17 -14.46
CA ILE A 136 -0.99 -2.60 -15.69
C ILE A 136 -1.80 -2.23 -16.93
N ASN A 137 -3.12 -2.42 -16.91
CA ASN A 137 -4.00 -2.12 -18.03
C ASN A 137 -4.09 -0.63 -18.36
N LEU A 138 -3.76 0.26 -17.43
CA LEU A 138 -3.65 1.69 -17.69
C LEU A 138 -2.35 2.03 -18.43
N LEU A 139 -1.27 1.31 -18.15
CA LEU A 139 0.05 1.52 -18.77
C LEU A 139 0.17 0.85 -20.15
N ALA A 140 -0.51 -0.28 -20.34
CA ALA A 140 -0.55 -1.02 -21.59
C ALA A 140 -1.97 -1.53 -21.85
N ASP A 141 -2.56 -1.08 -22.94
CA ASP A 141 -3.92 -1.46 -23.32
C ASP A 141 -4.03 -2.99 -23.48
N PRO A 142 -5.01 -3.65 -22.86
CA PRO A 142 -5.12 -5.11 -22.92
C PRO A 142 -5.42 -5.66 -24.32
N VAL A 143 -5.95 -4.84 -25.23
CA VAL A 143 -6.32 -5.23 -26.59
C VAL A 143 -5.32 -4.72 -27.63
N ALA A 144 -4.91 -3.44 -27.51
CA ALA A 144 -4.08 -2.78 -28.52
C ALA A 144 -2.58 -3.01 -28.32
N SER A 145 -2.12 -3.30 -27.08
CA SER A 145 -0.70 -3.47 -26.81
C SER A 145 -0.20 -4.88 -27.12
N THR A 146 1.04 -4.95 -27.60
CA THR A 146 1.74 -6.22 -27.83
C THR A 146 2.03 -6.95 -26.50
N PRO A 147 2.26 -8.27 -26.52
CA PRO A 147 2.69 -9.02 -25.33
C PRO A 147 3.94 -8.43 -24.68
N THR A 148 4.89 -7.92 -25.46
CA THR A 148 6.12 -7.29 -24.98
C THR A 148 5.84 -6.00 -24.22
N GLU A 149 4.97 -5.12 -24.74
CA GLU A 149 4.56 -3.89 -24.04
C GLU A 149 3.84 -4.19 -22.74
N ARG A 150 2.94 -5.16 -22.74
CA ARG A 150 2.24 -5.60 -21.53
C ARG A 150 3.20 -6.17 -20.48
N LEU A 151 4.19 -6.95 -20.89
CA LEU A 151 5.22 -7.47 -20.00
C LEU A 151 6.08 -6.33 -19.43
N ARG A 152 6.49 -5.36 -20.25
CA ARG A 152 7.22 -4.17 -19.79
C ARG A 152 6.41 -3.36 -18.76
N ALA A 153 5.13 -3.10 -19.03
CA ALA A 153 4.24 -2.42 -18.10
C ALA A 153 4.13 -3.18 -16.76
N GLY A 154 3.98 -4.50 -16.82
CA GLY A 154 3.97 -5.35 -15.64
C GLY A 154 5.26 -5.27 -14.83
N LEU A 155 6.42 -5.37 -15.50
CA LEU A 155 7.74 -5.25 -14.87
C LEU A 155 7.99 -3.85 -14.31
N ALA A 156 7.50 -2.79 -14.97
CA ALA A 156 7.58 -1.42 -14.46
C ALA A 156 6.82 -1.27 -13.14
N VAL A 157 5.60 -1.80 -13.05
CA VAL A 157 4.84 -1.80 -11.79
C VAL A 157 5.52 -2.68 -10.76
N MET A 158 6.01 -3.87 -11.15
CA MET A 158 6.70 -4.78 -10.23
C MET A 158 8.01 -4.19 -9.69
N SER A 159 8.75 -3.37 -10.44
CA SER A 159 9.99 -2.76 -9.94
C SER A 159 9.75 -1.86 -8.74
N LEU A 160 8.61 -1.14 -8.70
CA LEU A 160 8.21 -0.32 -7.57
C LEU A 160 7.94 -1.16 -6.29
N HIS A 161 7.43 -2.37 -6.46
CA HIS A 161 7.18 -3.30 -5.35
C HIS A 161 8.42 -4.14 -4.98
N ALA A 162 9.19 -4.57 -5.99
CA ALA A 162 10.34 -5.44 -5.79
C ALA A 162 11.52 -4.76 -5.06
N SER A 163 11.57 -3.44 -5.03
CA SER A 163 12.62 -2.69 -4.35
C SER A 163 12.74 -3.04 -2.86
N TRP A 164 11.64 -3.41 -2.21
CA TRP A 164 11.63 -3.85 -0.81
C TRP A 164 12.34 -5.18 -0.59
N LEU A 165 12.27 -6.07 -1.59
CA LEU A 165 12.96 -7.35 -1.56
C LEU A 165 14.41 -7.23 -2.02
N LEU A 166 14.61 -6.57 -3.17
CA LEU A 166 15.91 -6.58 -3.85
C LEU A 166 16.94 -5.67 -3.16
N LEU A 167 16.47 -4.62 -2.48
CA LEU A 167 17.31 -3.63 -1.81
C LEU A 167 17.17 -3.68 -0.27
N GLU A 168 16.71 -4.82 0.29
CA GLU A 168 16.44 -4.96 1.73
C GLU A 168 17.67 -4.69 2.60
N ASN A 169 18.84 -5.18 2.17
CA ASN A 169 20.10 -5.08 2.92
C ASN A 169 20.93 -3.85 2.53
N GLU A 170 20.45 -3.01 1.64
CA GLU A 170 21.16 -1.80 1.23
C GLU A 170 21.03 -0.71 2.28
N GLN A 171 22.14 -0.03 2.60
CA GLN A 171 22.14 1.15 3.48
C GLN A 171 21.65 2.38 2.71
N ILE A 172 20.40 2.33 2.24
CA ILE A 172 19.76 3.39 1.47
C ILE A 172 18.52 3.90 2.19
N THR A 173 18.19 5.16 1.96
CA THR A 173 16.95 5.76 2.46
C THR A 173 15.76 5.31 1.64
N ASP A 174 14.53 5.50 2.17
CA ASP A 174 13.31 5.22 1.43
C ASP A 174 13.17 6.09 0.18
N ASP A 175 13.67 7.33 0.21
CA ASP A 175 13.71 8.21 -0.95
C ASP A 175 14.63 7.65 -2.04
N GLN A 176 15.83 7.21 -1.68
CA GLN A 176 16.77 6.57 -2.61
C GLN A 176 16.19 5.27 -3.19
N ARG A 177 15.49 4.49 -2.37
CA ARG A 177 14.79 3.27 -2.80
C ARG A 177 13.69 3.60 -3.81
N ARG A 178 12.90 4.64 -3.53
CA ARG A 178 11.85 5.11 -4.43
C ARG A 178 12.44 5.63 -5.74
N GLU A 179 13.46 6.46 -5.68
CA GLU A 179 14.13 7.01 -6.87
C GLU A 179 14.64 5.90 -7.79
N ALA A 180 15.38 4.93 -7.25
CA ALA A 180 15.90 3.80 -8.02
C ALA A 180 14.78 2.97 -8.67
N SER A 181 13.71 2.68 -7.93
CA SER A 181 12.60 1.90 -8.46
C SER A 181 11.79 2.65 -9.53
N VAL A 182 11.62 3.97 -9.37
CA VAL A 182 10.96 4.84 -10.35
C VAL A 182 11.80 4.97 -11.62
N GLU A 183 13.11 5.15 -11.50
CA GLU A 183 14.02 5.20 -12.66
C GLU A 183 13.88 3.95 -13.51
N VAL A 184 13.99 2.76 -12.91
CA VAL A 184 13.79 1.47 -13.60
C VAL A 184 12.40 1.36 -14.23
N ALA A 185 11.35 1.76 -13.50
CA ALA A 185 9.98 1.72 -14.02
C ALA A 185 9.79 2.59 -15.25
N LEU A 186 10.34 3.82 -15.24
CA LEU A 186 10.26 4.75 -16.35
C LEU A 186 11.06 4.25 -17.56
N GLU A 187 12.26 3.71 -17.38
CA GLU A 187 13.04 3.11 -18.45
C GLU A 187 12.27 1.98 -19.16
N LEU A 188 11.55 1.16 -18.41
CA LEU A 188 10.78 0.05 -18.97
C LEU A 188 9.60 0.50 -19.83
N ILE A 189 8.91 1.58 -19.47
CA ILE A 189 7.74 2.06 -20.21
C ILE A 189 8.08 3.02 -21.37
N ASP A 190 9.25 3.68 -21.31
CA ASP A 190 9.68 4.64 -22.33
C ASP A 190 10.36 3.98 -23.53
N ARG A 191 10.75 2.71 -23.43
CA ARG A 191 11.35 1.99 -24.57
C ARG A 191 10.32 1.79 -25.67
N PRO A 192 10.61 2.22 -26.90
CA PRO A 192 9.75 1.94 -28.05
C PRO A 192 9.64 0.42 -28.27
N ALA A 193 8.52 0.01 -28.85
CA ALA A 193 8.25 -1.37 -29.23
C ALA A 193 9.24 -1.88 -30.28
#